data_4fe8af5dfca340fa227fc014b6b044b1
#
_entry.id   4fe8af5dfca340fa227fc014b6b044b1
#
_cell.length_a   1.000
_cell.length_b   1.000
_cell.length_c   1.000
_cell.angle_alpha   90.00
_cell.angle_beta   90.00
_cell.angle_gamma   90.00
#
_symmetry.space_group_name_H-M   'P 1'
#
loop_
_entity.id
_entity.type
_entity.pdbx_description
1 polymer ?
#
loop_
_entity_poly.entity_id
_entity_poly.type
_entity_poly.pdbx_seq_one_letter_code
_entity_poly.pdbx_strand_id
1 'polypeptide(L)'
;MFATIRKAILPLGLLCCTIPGATWAADLAPPATAPTAEEAIAASSPWMIRVRALGVLTHDSGTINGVPGAGLSYSDTAIPELDISYLFTDNIAAELILGTTFSKINTTGALGEIDVGKTWLLPPTLTLQYHFTDFGAFKPYIGAGVNYSLFYHQSEKPGFSNLDVKNDFGAAVQVGFDYMVTKNWGVNFDVKKIFLDTKWTATSDAFGDISGKAKLDPWLIGAGVTYRF
;
A
#
# COMPACT_ATOMS: atom_id res chain seq x y z
N MET A 1 46.86 -18.54 50.39
CA MET A 1 47.96 -17.65 50.70
C MET A 1 47.39 -16.26 50.84
N PHE A 2 47.46 -15.76 52.05
CA PHE A 2 46.87 -14.57 52.62
C PHE A 2 47.37 -13.28 51.96
N ALA A 3 46.50 -12.26 51.84
CA ALA A 3 46.83 -10.91 52.37
C ALA A 3 45.62 -9.98 52.23
N THR A 4 45.04 -9.74 53.38
CA THR A 4 44.08 -8.65 53.70
C THR A 4 44.87 -7.39 54.01
N ILE A 5 44.48 -6.21 53.49
CA ILE A 5 44.89 -4.94 54.10
C ILE A 5 43.68 -4.04 54.27
N ARG A 6 43.58 -3.61 55.50
CA ARG A 6 42.51 -2.78 56.09
C ARG A 6 42.85 -1.27 56.01
N LYS A 7 41.77 -0.46 55.86
CA LYS A 7 41.49 0.82 56.56
C LYS A 7 42.47 1.98 56.53
N ALA A 8 41.95 3.12 56.10
CA ALA A 8 42.16 4.37 56.90
C ALA A 8 40.97 5.32 56.67
N ILE A 9 40.29 5.60 57.76
CA ILE A 9 39.30 6.65 57.94
C ILE A 9 40.02 7.87 58.53
N LEU A 10 39.81 9.03 57.97
CA LEU A 10 40.13 10.29 58.65
C LEU A 10 38.98 11.28 58.46
N PRO A 11 38.44 11.86 59.52
CA PRO A 11 37.48 12.95 59.47
C PRO A 11 38.20 14.30 59.59
N LEU A 12 37.79 15.28 58.78
CA LEU A 12 38.13 16.68 59.06
C LEU A 12 37.02 17.55 58.52
N GLY A 13 36.28 18.15 59.39
CA GLY A 13 36.43 19.45 59.91
C GLY A 13 35.34 20.34 59.34
N LEU A 14 34.30 20.52 60.18
CA LEU A 14 33.21 21.51 60.02
C LEU A 14 33.86 22.93 60.00
N LEU A 15 33.57 23.68 58.91
CA LEU A 15 33.70 25.15 58.97
C LEU A 15 32.37 25.78 58.61
N CYS A 16 31.70 26.25 59.66
CA CYS A 16 30.42 26.96 59.57
C CYS A 16 30.70 28.40 59.14
N CYS A 17 30.36 28.80 57.91
CA CYS A 17 30.26 30.23 57.57
C CYS A 17 28.77 30.54 57.35
N THR A 18 28.17 31.18 58.34
CA THR A 18 26.87 31.81 58.32
C THR A 18 26.90 33.07 57.46
N ILE A 19 26.25 33.08 56.31
CA ILE A 19 25.93 34.31 55.54
C ILE A 19 24.44 34.54 55.66
N PRO A 20 23.96 35.70 56.11
CA PRO A 20 22.53 35.98 56.24
C PRO A 20 21.94 36.36 54.91
N GLY A 21 20.86 35.71 54.58
CA GLY A 21 19.66 36.15 53.90
C GLY A 21 19.74 36.88 52.56
N ALA A 22 19.39 36.17 51.55
CA ALA A 22 18.54 36.68 50.49
C ALA A 22 17.64 35.51 50.00
N THR A 23 16.42 35.45 50.48
CA THR A 23 15.39 34.56 49.93
C THR A 23 14.96 35.09 48.58
N TRP A 24 15.61 34.62 47.54
CA TRP A 24 15.02 34.66 46.19
C TRP A 24 14.09 33.50 46.13
N ALA A 25 12.79 33.74 46.32
CA ALA A 25 11.75 32.82 45.93
C ALA A 25 11.79 32.78 44.39
N ALA A 26 12.62 31.91 43.84
CA ALA A 26 12.44 31.45 42.47
C ALA A 26 11.16 30.61 42.50
N ASP A 27 10.13 31.14 41.90
CA ASP A 27 8.91 30.45 41.56
C ASP A 27 9.31 29.36 40.54
N LEU A 28 9.74 28.21 41.06
CA LEU A 28 10.04 27.02 40.26
C LEU A 28 8.68 26.53 39.75
N ALA A 29 8.38 26.88 38.51
CA ALA A 29 7.30 26.20 37.80
C ALA A 29 7.46 24.69 38.07
N PRO A 30 6.38 23.97 38.42
CA PRO A 30 6.48 22.55 38.66
C PRO A 30 7.13 21.88 37.44
N PRO A 31 8.07 20.95 37.67
CA PRO A 31 8.72 20.28 36.55
C PRO A 31 7.62 19.71 35.65
N ALA A 32 7.71 20.05 34.36
CA ALA A 32 6.80 19.45 33.36
C ALA A 32 6.88 17.93 33.53
N THR A 33 5.81 17.33 34.00
CA THR A 33 5.73 15.89 34.15
C THR A 33 5.94 15.31 32.75
N ALA A 34 6.99 14.53 32.58
CA ALA A 34 7.16 13.77 31.35
C ALA A 34 5.88 12.96 31.11
N PRO A 35 5.37 12.93 29.87
CA PRO A 35 4.15 12.18 29.56
C PRO A 35 4.34 10.73 30.04
N THR A 36 3.33 10.22 30.74
CA THR A 36 3.32 8.83 31.17
C THR A 36 3.34 7.91 29.94
N ALA A 37 3.90 6.71 30.06
CA ALA A 37 3.91 5.75 28.96
C ALA A 37 2.48 5.49 28.42
N GLU A 38 1.45 5.67 29.23
CA GLU A 38 0.04 5.57 28.89
C GLU A 38 -0.45 6.76 28.03
N GLU A 39 0.06 7.98 28.26
CA GLU A 39 -0.19 9.15 27.41
C GLU A 39 0.59 9.08 26.09
N ALA A 40 1.78 8.49 26.09
CA ALA A 40 2.55 8.23 24.87
C ALA A 40 1.90 7.14 23.99
N ILE A 41 1.17 6.19 24.60
CA ILE A 41 0.38 5.16 23.89
C ILE A 41 -0.96 5.76 23.39
N ALA A 42 -1.44 6.83 24.03
CA ALA A 42 -2.68 7.51 23.63
C ALA A 42 -2.52 8.40 22.38
N ALA A 43 -1.30 8.74 21.98
CA ALA A 43 -1.06 9.31 20.67
C ALA A 43 -1.28 8.21 19.63
N SER A 44 -2.41 8.25 18.93
CA SER A 44 -2.71 7.28 17.87
C SER A 44 -1.56 7.29 16.86
N SER A 45 -0.98 6.14 16.63
CA SER A 45 0.05 5.98 15.61
C SER A 45 -0.48 6.46 14.25
N PRO A 46 0.33 7.11 13.42
CA PRO A 46 -0.09 7.52 12.08
C PRO A 46 -0.24 6.36 11.10
N TRP A 47 0.07 5.14 11.53
CA TRP A 47 0.03 3.97 10.66
C TRP A 47 -1.32 3.25 10.70
N MET A 48 -1.73 2.79 9.53
CA MET A 48 -2.89 1.95 9.35
C MET A 48 -2.59 0.87 8.32
N ILE A 49 -3.07 -0.34 8.57
CA ILE A 49 -2.91 -1.48 7.66
C ILE A 49 -4.28 -2.02 7.31
N ARG A 50 -4.47 -2.39 6.04
CA ARG A 50 -5.65 -3.10 5.57
C ARG A 50 -5.24 -4.40 4.90
N VAL A 51 -6.00 -5.47 5.16
CA VAL A 51 -5.91 -6.74 4.44
C VAL A 51 -7.26 -6.99 3.81
N ARG A 52 -7.29 -7.12 2.48
CA ARG A 52 -8.52 -7.23 1.70
C ARG A 52 -8.50 -8.47 0.81
N ALA A 53 -9.69 -9.00 0.53
CA ALA A 53 -9.94 -9.81 -0.65
C ALA A 53 -10.34 -8.85 -1.78
N LEU A 54 -9.64 -8.91 -2.89
CA LEU A 54 -9.80 -8.01 -4.02
C LEU A 54 -10.27 -8.78 -5.24
N GLY A 55 -11.42 -8.41 -5.79
CA GLY A 55 -11.86 -8.82 -7.13
C GLY A 55 -11.29 -7.87 -8.18
N VAL A 56 -10.64 -8.43 -9.19
CA VAL A 56 -10.09 -7.71 -10.34
C VAL A 56 -11.00 -8.00 -11.53
N LEU A 57 -11.76 -6.99 -11.95
CA LEU A 57 -12.65 -7.05 -13.11
C LEU A 57 -11.96 -6.32 -14.26
N THR A 58 -11.52 -7.10 -15.25
CA THR A 58 -10.80 -6.54 -16.39
C THR A 58 -11.78 -5.98 -17.42
N HIS A 59 -11.35 -4.98 -18.17
CA HIS A 59 -12.07 -4.49 -19.33
C HIS A 59 -11.39 -5.02 -20.59
N ASP A 60 -12.08 -5.92 -21.29
CA ASP A 60 -11.53 -6.59 -22.47
C ASP A 60 -11.35 -5.59 -23.61
N SER A 61 -10.14 -5.08 -23.75
CA SER A 61 -9.77 -4.30 -24.93
C SER A 61 -8.28 -4.37 -25.21
N GLY A 62 -7.96 -4.50 -26.47
CA GLY A 62 -6.59 -4.53 -26.96
C GLY A 62 -6.62 -4.55 -28.49
N THR A 63 -5.48 -4.26 -29.10
CA THR A 63 -5.32 -4.29 -30.55
C THR A 63 -4.19 -5.23 -30.93
N ILE A 64 -4.36 -5.90 -32.06
CA ILE A 64 -3.31 -6.68 -32.70
C ILE A 64 -2.97 -5.97 -34.01
N ASN A 65 -1.74 -5.49 -34.14
CA ASN A 65 -1.29 -4.79 -35.33
C ASN A 65 -1.27 -5.77 -36.53
N GLY A 66 -1.80 -5.33 -37.65
CA GLY A 66 -1.85 -6.15 -38.86
C GLY A 66 -3.08 -7.06 -38.96
N VAL A 67 -3.92 -7.16 -37.92
CA VAL A 67 -5.15 -7.96 -37.93
C VAL A 67 -6.37 -7.10 -37.53
N PRO A 68 -6.99 -6.39 -38.48
CA PRO A 68 -8.15 -5.56 -38.18
C PRO A 68 -9.30 -6.36 -37.56
N GLY A 69 -9.91 -5.85 -36.51
CA GLY A 69 -11.02 -6.50 -35.81
C GLY A 69 -10.63 -7.61 -34.83
N ALA A 70 -9.32 -7.89 -34.66
CA ALA A 70 -8.83 -8.74 -33.60
C ALA A 70 -8.58 -7.93 -32.33
N GLY A 71 -8.87 -8.53 -31.18
CA GLY A 71 -8.70 -7.94 -29.85
C GLY A 71 -8.05 -8.91 -28.87
N LEU A 72 -7.96 -8.47 -27.61
CA LEU A 72 -7.51 -9.28 -26.49
C LEU A 72 -8.56 -9.27 -25.37
N SER A 73 -8.65 -10.38 -24.65
CA SER A 73 -9.42 -10.50 -23.42
C SER A 73 -8.53 -11.01 -22.28
N TYR A 74 -8.94 -10.70 -21.07
CA TYR A 74 -8.20 -11.00 -19.86
C TYR A 74 -9.14 -11.63 -18.83
N SER A 75 -8.65 -12.62 -18.06
CA SER A 75 -9.46 -13.27 -17.04
C SER A 75 -9.65 -12.39 -15.82
N ASP A 76 -10.86 -12.35 -15.27
CA ASP A 76 -11.13 -11.84 -13.94
C ASP A 76 -10.46 -12.74 -12.88
N THR A 77 -10.01 -12.14 -11.79
CA THR A 77 -9.34 -12.86 -10.72
C THR A 77 -9.73 -12.31 -9.35
N ALA A 78 -9.51 -13.14 -8.32
CA ALA A 78 -9.62 -12.69 -6.94
C ALA A 78 -8.29 -12.94 -6.23
N ILE A 79 -7.80 -11.94 -5.51
CA ILE A 79 -6.47 -11.96 -4.87
C ILE A 79 -6.52 -11.36 -3.46
N PRO A 80 -5.59 -11.74 -2.58
CA PRO A 80 -5.31 -10.98 -1.37
C PRO A 80 -4.58 -9.68 -1.71
N GLU A 81 -4.93 -8.61 -1.00
CA GLU A 81 -4.29 -7.29 -1.09
C GLU A 81 -3.87 -6.84 0.30
N LEU A 82 -2.69 -6.25 0.40
CA LEU A 82 -2.16 -5.62 1.59
C LEU A 82 -1.96 -4.13 1.32
N ASP A 83 -2.51 -3.31 2.19
CA ASP A 83 -2.35 -1.86 2.11
C ASP A 83 -1.70 -1.34 3.37
N ILE A 84 -0.78 -0.42 3.19
CA ILE A 84 -0.08 0.27 4.26
C ILE A 84 -0.32 1.76 4.07
N SER A 85 -1.00 2.38 5.03
CA SER A 85 -1.33 3.80 5.00
C SER A 85 -0.60 4.55 6.09
N TYR A 86 -0.13 5.75 5.76
CA TYR A 86 0.43 6.71 6.68
C TYR A 86 -0.45 7.97 6.70
N LEU A 87 -1.03 8.27 7.85
CA LEU A 87 -1.88 9.44 8.05
C LEU A 87 -1.00 10.64 8.41
N PHE A 88 -0.90 11.61 7.52
CA PHE A 88 -0.21 12.88 7.78
C PHE A 88 -1.03 13.76 8.73
N THR A 89 -2.35 13.66 8.61
CA THR A 89 -3.36 14.30 9.46
C THR A 89 -4.53 13.32 9.63
N ASP A 90 -5.53 13.68 10.42
CA ASP A 90 -6.74 12.85 10.53
C ASP A 90 -7.49 12.71 9.18
N ASN A 91 -7.28 13.63 8.26
CA ASN A 91 -7.99 13.66 6.98
C ASN A 91 -7.11 13.27 5.78
N ILE A 92 -5.78 13.37 5.86
CA ILE A 92 -4.89 13.15 4.71
C ILE A 92 -3.98 11.97 4.99
N ALA A 93 -3.99 11.00 4.10
CA ALA A 93 -3.13 9.81 4.17
C ALA A 93 -2.49 9.50 2.81
N ALA A 94 -1.27 8.93 2.85
CA ALA A 94 -0.71 8.20 1.72
C ALA A 94 -0.92 6.70 1.94
N GLU A 95 -1.31 5.99 0.92
CA GLU A 95 -1.49 4.55 0.95
C GLU A 95 -0.65 3.86 -0.13
N LEU A 96 0.15 2.89 0.29
CA LEU A 96 0.84 1.95 -0.60
C LEU A 96 0.05 0.65 -0.64
N ILE A 97 -0.38 0.28 -1.84
CA ILE A 97 -1.20 -0.88 -2.13
C ILE A 97 -0.32 -1.94 -2.78
N LEU A 98 -0.34 -3.14 -2.23
CA LEU A 98 0.47 -4.29 -2.68
C LEU A 98 -0.44 -5.50 -2.89
N GLY A 99 -0.37 -6.07 -4.07
CA GLY A 99 -1.07 -7.31 -4.42
C GLY A 99 -0.43 -7.92 -5.65
N THR A 100 -0.53 -9.22 -5.81
CA THR A 100 -0.07 -9.89 -7.01
C THR A 100 -1.21 -10.71 -7.60
N THR A 101 -1.35 -10.64 -8.90
CA THR A 101 -2.37 -11.36 -9.65
C THR A 101 -1.77 -12.05 -10.87
N PHE A 102 -2.51 -12.98 -11.43
CA PHE A 102 -2.19 -13.52 -12.74
C PHE A 102 -3.38 -13.32 -13.68
N SER A 103 -3.10 -13.14 -14.95
CA SER A 103 -4.13 -13.04 -15.98
C SER A 103 -3.84 -13.99 -17.12
N LYS A 104 -4.87 -14.67 -17.61
CA LYS A 104 -4.82 -15.39 -18.88
C LYS A 104 -5.11 -14.38 -19.99
N ILE A 105 -4.42 -14.54 -21.11
CA ILE A 105 -4.53 -13.69 -22.27
C ILE A 105 -5.10 -14.51 -23.39
N ASN A 106 -6.27 -14.15 -23.90
CA ASN A 106 -6.92 -14.76 -25.04
C ASN A 106 -7.07 -13.74 -26.17
N THR A 107 -7.05 -14.20 -27.42
CA THR A 107 -7.49 -13.37 -28.55
C THR A 107 -9.00 -13.31 -28.61
N THR A 108 -9.53 -12.26 -29.25
CA THR A 108 -10.96 -12.08 -29.51
C THR A 108 -11.19 -11.52 -30.90
N GLY A 109 -12.46 -11.40 -31.29
CA GLY A 109 -12.85 -10.80 -32.58
C GLY A 109 -12.47 -11.65 -33.80
N ALA A 110 -11.79 -11.08 -34.77
CA ALA A 110 -11.48 -11.72 -36.03
C ALA A 110 -10.67 -13.03 -35.94
N LEU A 111 -9.87 -13.19 -34.87
CA LEU A 111 -9.10 -14.42 -34.61
C LEU A 111 -9.84 -15.46 -33.79
N GLY A 112 -11.04 -15.15 -33.30
CA GLY A 112 -11.72 -15.99 -32.33
C GLY A 112 -11.05 -16.03 -30.98
N GLU A 113 -11.43 -16.95 -30.12
CA GLU A 113 -10.88 -17.13 -28.78
C GLU A 113 -9.72 -18.16 -28.83
N ILE A 114 -8.49 -17.67 -28.80
CA ILE A 114 -7.26 -18.50 -28.75
C ILE A 114 -6.50 -18.13 -27.49
N ASP A 115 -6.16 -19.13 -26.69
CA ASP A 115 -5.29 -18.95 -25.51
C ASP A 115 -3.85 -18.65 -25.95
N VAL A 116 -3.40 -17.42 -25.76
CA VAL A 116 -2.05 -16.94 -26.10
C VAL A 116 -1.06 -17.30 -25.00
N GLY A 117 -1.50 -17.20 -23.73
CA GLY A 117 -0.64 -17.43 -22.59
C GLY A 117 -1.16 -16.82 -21.30
N LYS A 118 -0.26 -16.67 -20.35
CA LYS A 118 -0.54 -16.04 -19.05
C LYS A 118 0.64 -15.19 -18.60
N THR A 119 0.33 -14.17 -17.84
CA THR A 119 1.32 -13.29 -17.20
C THR A 119 0.97 -13.06 -15.75
N TRP A 120 1.99 -12.93 -14.92
CA TRP A 120 1.84 -12.45 -13.56
C TRP A 120 2.03 -10.93 -13.54
N LEU A 121 1.27 -10.28 -12.69
CA LEU A 121 1.26 -8.84 -12.54
C LEU A 121 1.38 -8.46 -11.07
N LEU A 122 2.36 -7.63 -10.75
CA LEU A 122 2.49 -6.92 -9.48
C LEU A 122 2.32 -5.42 -9.76
N PRO A 123 1.18 -4.83 -9.44
CA PRO A 123 0.89 -3.42 -9.68
C PRO A 123 0.97 -2.57 -8.40
N PRO A 124 2.16 -2.32 -7.81
CA PRO A 124 2.24 -1.40 -6.69
C PRO A 124 1.57 -0.06 -7.06
N THR A 125 0.69 0.39 -6.17
CA THR A 125 -0.06 1.63 -6.37
C THR A 125 0.13 2.53 -5.16
N LEU A 126 0.53 3.78 -5.40
CA LEU A 126 0.66 4.80 -4.37
C LEU A 126 -0.45 5.82 -4.56
N THR A 127 -1.31 5.98 -3.56
CA THR A 127 -2.41 6.93 -3.59
C THR A 127 -2.31 7.94 -2.45
N LEU A 128 -2.78 9.15 -2.71
CA LEU A 128 -3.09 10.14 -1.70
C LEU A 128 -4.59 10.10 -1.45
N GLN A 129 -4.99 9.96 -0.19
CA GLN A 129 -6.37 9.83 0.24
C GLN A 129 -6.80 11.03 1.07
N TYR A 130 -8.06 11.40 0.93
CA TYR A 130 -8.76 12.31 1.84
C TYR A 130 -9.85 11.55 2.58
N HIS A 131 -9.74 11.48 3.90
CA HIS A 131 -10.68 10.82 4.80
C HIS A 131 -11.65 11.84 5.38
N PHE A 132 -12.95 11.53 5.31
CA PHE A 132 -13.99 12.33 5.95
C PHE A 132 -14.21 11.78 7.35
N THR A 133 -13.84 12.53 8.37
CA THR A 133 -13.80 12.04 9.76
C THR A 133 -15.02 12.36 10.60
N ASP A 134 -15.94 13.19 10.09
CA ASP A 134 -17.08 13.74 10.85
C ASP A 134 -18.27 12.78 11.00
N PHE A 135 -18.18 11.56 10.47
CA PHE A 135 -19.26 10.57 10.46
C PHE A 135 -19.13 9.49 11.55
N GLY A 136 -18.46 9.81 12.66
CA GLY A 136 -18.31 8.87 13.79
C GLY A 136 -17.51 7.62 13.41
N ALA A 137 -18.08 6.43 13.57
CA ALA A 137 -17.43 5.16 13.23
C ALA A 137 -17.28 4.94 11.72
N PHE A 138 -18.11 5.56 10.90
CA PHE A 138 -18.06 5.49 9.46
C PHE A 138 -17.06 6.52 8.92
N LYS A 139 -16.01 6.09 8.24
CA LYS A 139 -14.91 6.91 7.73
C LYS A 139 -14.78 6.74 6.21
N PRO A 140 -15.61 7.43 5.43
CA PRO A 140 -15.48 7.37 3.97
C PRO A 140 -14.21 8.10 3.52
N TYR A 141 -13.68 7.70 2.38
CA TYR A 141 -12.52 8.34 1.77
C TYR A 141 -12.60 8.32 0.24
N ILE A 142 -11.87 9.25 -0.34
CA ILE A 142 -11.57 9.29 -1.77
C ILE A 142 -10.06 9.36 -1.95
N GLY A 143 -9.54 8.84 -3.03
CA GLY A 143 -8.10 8.87 -3.32
C GLY A 143 -7.79 8.92 -4.80
N ALA A 144 -6.60 9.40 -5.10
CA ALA A 144 -6.02 9.36 -6.43
C ALA A 144 -4.52 9.14 -6.34
N GLY A 145 -3.94 8.52 -7.36
CA GLY A 145 -2.53 8.17 -7.31
C GLY A 145 -1.98 7.62 -8.61
N VAL A 146 -0.80 7.01 -8.48
CA VAL A 146 -0.06 6.40 -9.58
C VAL A 146 0.11 4.91 -9.32
N ASN A 147 0.00 4.14 -10.39
CA ASN A 147 0.24 2.72 -10.44
C ASN A 147 1.48 2.46 -11.30
N TYR A 148 2.31 1.51 -10.90
CA TYR A 148 3.38 0.97 -11.73
C TYR A 148 3.19 -0.52 -11.90
N SER A 149 2.78 -0.96 -13.07
CA SER A 149 2.49 -2.36 -13.36
C SER A 149 3.73 -3.11 -13.81
N LEU A 150 4.15 -4.07 -13.00
CA LEU A 150 5.28 -4.97 -13.26
C LEU A 150 4.75 -6.31 -13.78
N PHE A 151 5.04 -6.63 -15.04
CA PHE A 151 4.70 -7.91 -15.64
C PHE A 151 5.89 -8.86 -15.54
N TYR A 152 5.63 -10.10 -15.05
CA TYR A 152 6.68 -11.08 -14.84
C TYR A 152 6.15 -12.52 -15.02
N HIS A 153 7.05 -13.51 -15.11
CA HIS A 153 6.71 -14.92 -15.32
C HIS A 153 5.69 -15.13 -16.45
N GLN A 154 6.01 -14.53 -17.60
CA GLN A 154 5.22 -14.71 -18.80
C GLN A 154 5.43 -16.13 -19.33
N SER A 155 4.34 -16.81 -19.67
CA SER A 155 4.42 -18.15 -20.25
C SER A 155 3.47 -18.26 -21.44
N GLU A 156 4.05 -18.70 -22.54
CA GLU A 156 3.36 -18.84 -23.82
C GLU A 156 2.67 -20.20 -23.94
N LYS A 157 1.71 -20.27 -24.84
CA LYS A 157 1.05 -21.49 -25.27
C LYS A 157 1.64 -21.97 -26.60
N PRO A 158 1.48 -23.25 -26.97
CA PRO A 158 1.90 -23.78 -28.27
C PRO A 158 1.38 -22.91 -29.41
N GLY A 159 2.26 -22.54 -30.35
CA GLY A 159 1.95 -21.63 -31.46
C GLY A 159 2.34 -20.17 -31.20
N PHE A 160 2.81 -19.86 -29.99
CA PHE A 160 3.33 -18.55 -29.61
C PHE A 160 4.66 -18.67 -28.91
N SER A 161 5.51 -17.65 -29.08
CA SER A 161 6.81 -17.52 -28.44
C SER A 161 7.15 -16.04 -28.22
N ASN A 162 8.17 -15.76 -27.40
CA ASN A 162 8.65 -14.40 -27.13
C ASN A 162 7.56 -13.41 -26.69
N LEU A 163 6.58 -13.88 -25.90
CA LEU A 163 5.56 -13.02 -25.31
C LEU A 163 6.22 -12.06 -24.32
N ASP A 164 6.12 -10.78 -24.59
CA ASP A 164 6.65 -9.72 -23.74
C ASP A 164 5.63 -8.61 -23.57
N VAL A 165 5.12 -8.46 -22.35
CA VAL A 165 4.24 -7.36 -21.94
C VAL A 165 5.09 -6.34 -21.21
N LYS A 166 5.09 -5.10 -21.68
CA LYS A 166 5.95 -4.04 -21.12
C LYS A 166 5.38 -3.52 -19.80
N ASN A 167 6.30 -3.26 -18.87
CA ASN A 167 5.95 -2.55 -17.65
C ASN A 167 5.57 -1.11 -18.01
N ASP A 168 4.54 -0.57 -17.34
CA ASP A 168 4.07 0.78 -17.62
C ASP A 168 3.45 1.42 -16.38
N PHE A 169 3.33 2.75 -16.43
CA PHE A 169 2.68 3.55 -15.41
C PHE A 169 1.21 3.75 -15.75
N GLY A 170 0.37 3.74 -14.72
CA GLY A 170 -1.04 4.05 -14.80
C GLY A 170 -1.45 5.10 -13.76
N ALA A 171 -2.61 5.68 -13.96
CA ALA A 171 -3.27 6.48 -12.94
C ALA A 171 -4.28 5.61 -12.17
N ALA A 172 -4.51 5.94 -10.91
CA ALA A 172 -5.51 5.27 -10.07
C ALA A 172 -6.42 6.31 -9.41
N VAL A 173 -7.71 5.99 -9.33
CA VAL A 173 -8.67 6.70 -8.50
C VAL A 173 -9.43 5.69 -7.65
N GLN A 174 -9.80 6.07 -6.43
CA GLN A 174 -10.49 5.17 -5.52
C GLN A 174 -11.51 5.90 -4.65
N VAL A 175 -12.51 5.16 -4.23
CA VAL A 175 -13.49 5.57 -3.23
C VAL A 175 -13.77 4.37 -2.32
N GLY A 176 -13.83 4.61 -1.03
CA GLY A 176 -14.06 3.55 -0.07
C GLY A 176 -14.49 4.10 1.29
N PHE A 177 -14.61 3.20 2.24
CA PHE A 177 -14.85 3.55 3.62
C PHE A 177 -14.26 2.52 4.57
N ASP A 178 -13.89 2.99 5.76
CA ASP A 178 -13.65 2.16 6.93
C ASP A 178 -14.81 2.33 7.89
N TYR A 179 -15.33 1.23 8.43
CA TYR A 179 -16.27 1.24 9.54
C TYR A 179 -15.57 0.71 10.78
N MET A 180 -15.22 1.61 11.70
CA MET A 180 -14.45 1.28 12.89
C MET A 180 -15.35 0.64 13.95
N VAL A 181 -15.11 -0.64 14.23
CA VAL A 181 -15.85 -1.41 15.26
C VAL A 181 -15.29 -1.12 16.66
N THR A 182 -13.99 -0.90 16.74
CA THR A 182 -13.27 -0.47 17.94
C THR A 182 -12.36 0.71 17.60
N LYS A 183 -11.57 1.19 18.57
CA LYS A 183 -10.57 2.24 18.32
C LYS A 183 -9.54 1.84 17.25
N ASN A 184 -9.19 0.55 17.20
CA ASN A 184 -8.12 0.02 16.35
C ASN A 184 -8.64 -0.84 15.19
N TRP A 185 -9.74 -1.57 15.36
CA TRP A 185 -10.24 -2.52 14.37
C TRP A 185 -11.45 -2.00 13.63
N GLY A 186 -11.48 -2.19 12.34
CA GLY A 186 -12.60 -1.87 11.48
C GLY A 186 -12.74 -2.86 10.33
N VAL A 187 -13.80 -2.68 9.55
CA VAL A 187 -14.00 -3.32 8.25
C VAL A 187 -13.87 -2.27 7.17
N ASN A 188 -13.35 -2.67 6.02
CA ASN A 188 -13.11 -1.80 4.88
C ASN A 188 -13.84 -2.31 3.64
N PHE A 189 -14.32 -1.37 2.84
CA PHE A 189 -14.79 -1.60 1.49
C PHE A 189 -14.21 -0.53 0.58
N ASP A 190 -13.71 -0.93 -0.59
CA ASP A 190 -13.03 -0.04 -1.54
C ASP A 190 -13.39 -0.41 -2.98
N VAL A 191 -13.57 0.59 -3.81
CA VAL A 191 -13.69 0.48 -5.26
C VAL A 191 -12.64 1.37 -5.89
N LYS A 192 -11.81 0.77 -6.73
CA LYS A 192 -10.70 1.43 -7.39
C LYS A 192 -10.79 1.26 -8.90
N LYS A 193 -10.46 2.31 -9.63
CA LYS A 193 -10.27 2.28 -11.08
C LYS A 193 -8.82 2.57 -11.40
N ILE A 194 -8.18 1.69 -12.15
CA ILE A 194 -6.85 1.92 -12.71
C ILE A 194 -7.02 2.23 -14.19
N PHE A 195 -6.25 3.18 -14.69
CA PHE A 195 -6.12 3.53 -16.10
C PHE A 195 -4.74 3.12 -16.54
N LEU A 196 -4.65 2.04 -17.32
CA LEU A 196 -3.38 1.42 -17.72
C LEU A 196 -3.43 0.96 -19.16
N ASP A 197 -2.59 1.58 -19.98
CA ASP A 197 -2.33 1.17 -21.35
C ASP A 197 -0.89 0.64 -21.43
N THR A 198 -0.69 -0.57 -21.92
CA THR A 198 0.65 -1.15 -22.11
C THR A 198 0.83 -1.69 -23.52
N LYS A 199 2.07 -1.88 -23.91
CA LYS A 199 2.45 -2.49 -25.18
C LYS A 199 2.85 -3.94 -24.95
N TRP A 200 2.56 -4.78 -25.93
CA TRP A 200 2.98 -6.17 -25.92
C TRP A 200 3.54 -6.60 -27.28
N THR A 201 4.38 -7.59 -27.26
CA THR A 201 4.93 -8.27 -28.47
C THR A 201 4.89 -9.77 -28.24
N ALA A 202 4.73 -10.53 -29.32
CA ALA A 202 4.88 -11.98 -29.34
C ALA A 202 5.22 -12.44 -30.76
N THR A 203 5.72 -13.66 -30.89
CA THR A 203 5.94 -14.32 -32.18
C THR A 203 4.91 -15.45 -32.31
N SER A 204 4.12 -15.43 -33.38
CA SER A 204 3.16 -16.49 -33.71
C SER A 204 3.69 -17.37 -34.84
N ASP A 205 3.54 -18.69 -34.72
CA ASP A 205 3.96 -19.62 -35.76
C ASP A 205 3.19 -19.40 -37.08
N ALA A 206 1.96 -18.87 -36.99
CA ALA A 206 1.09 -18.65 -38.15
C ALA A 206 1.28 -17.25 -38.80
N PHE A 207 1.64 -16.24 -38.00
CA PHE A 207 1.64 -14.83 -38.43
C PHE A 207 3.01 -14.14 -38.30
N GLY A 208 4.02 -14.84 -37.75
CA GLY A 208 5.32 -14.22 -37.41
C GLY A 208 5.24 -13.26 -36.23
N ASP A 209 6.05 -12.19 -36.26
CA ASP A 209 6.11 -11.22 -35.18
C ASP A 209 4.86 -10.35 -35.16
N ILE A 210 4.18 -10.39 -34.05
CA ILE A 210 2.96 -9.62 -33.78
C ILE A 210 3.16 -8.70 -32.59
N SER A 211 2.47 -7.58 -32.60
CA SER A 211 2.54 -6.59 -31.52
C SER A 211 1.22 -5.86 -31.38
N GLY A 212 1.03 -5.18 -30.28
CA GLY A 212 -0.18 -4.40 -30.10
C GLY A 212 -0.16 -3.57 -28.81
N LYS A 213 -1.33 -3.03 -28.52
CA LYS A 213 -1.61 -2.37 -27.26
C LYS A 213 -2.61 -3.18 -26.46
N ALA A 214 -2.37 -3.30 -25.18
CA ALA A 214 -3.29 -3.86 -24.21
C ALA A 214 -3.82 -2.73 -23.35
N LYS A 215 -5.14 -2.52 -23.38
CA LYS A 215 -5.81 -1.56 -22.52
C LYS A 215 -6.50 -2.35 -21.41
N LEU A 216 -5.90 -2.32 -20.21
CA LEU A 216 -6.33 -3.18 -19.12
C LEU A 216 -7.43 -2.54 -18.27
N ASP A 217 -7.36 -1.27 -18.01
CA ASP A 217 -8.33 -0.42 -17.28
C ASP A 217 -9.23 -1.18 -16.27
N PRO A 218 -8.68 -1.95 -15.32
CA PRO A 218 -9.50 -2.80 -14.46
C PRO A 218 -10.31 -1.98 -13.45
N TRP A 219 -11.47 -2.51 -13.07
CA TRP A 219 -12.14 -2.18 -11.84
C TRP A 219 -11.68 -3.15 -10.75
N LEU A 220 -11.32 -2.60 -9.60
CA LEU A 220 -10.89 -3.35 -8.43
C LEU A 220 -11.92 -3.12 -7.33
N ILE A 221 -12.50 -4.21 -6.81
CA ILE A 221 -13.48 -4.15 -5.73
C ILE A 221 -12.95 -4.98 -4.58
N GLY A 222 -12.70 -4.33 -3.45
CA GLY A 222 -12.08 -4.92 -2.28
C GLY A 222 -12.94 -4.83 -1.04
N ALA A 223 -12.87 -5.86 -0.21
CA ALA A 223 -13.43 -5.85 1.14
C ALA A 223 -12.46 -6.55 2.10
N GLY A 224 -12.38 -6.06 3.32
CA GLY A 224 -11.43 -6.62 4.27
C GLY A 224 -11.48 -5.99 5.65
N VAL A 225 -10.36 -6.10 6.33
CA VAL A 225 -10.19 -5.65 7.72
C VAL A 225 -9.16 -4.53 7.76
N THR A 226 -9.47 -3.51 8.56
CA THR A 226 -8.58 -2.38 8.85
C THR A 226 -8.06 -2.51 10.29
N TYR A 227 -6.77 -2.24 10.45
CA TYR A 227 -6.15 -2.05 11.76
C TYR A 227 -5.43 -0.71 11.80
N ARG A 228 -5.80 0.14 12.74
CA ARG A 228 -5.15 1.42 13.06
C ARG A 228 -4.36 1.27 14.36
N PHE A 229 -3.07 1.61 14.31
CA PHE A 229 -2.17 1.50 15.48
C PHE A 229 -2.36 2.65 16.47
#